data_748503b2e39fb5d63295591e3f6fd814
#
_entry.id   748503b2e39fb5d63295591e3f6fd814
#
_cell.length_a   1.000
_cell.length_b   1.000
_cell.length_c   1.000
_cell.angle_alpha   90.00
_cell.angle_beta   90.00
_cell.angle_gamma   90.00
#
_symmetry.space_group_name_H-M   'P 1'
#
loop_
_entity.id
_entity.type
_entity.pdbx_description
1 polymer ?
#
loop_
_entity_poly.entity_id
_entity_poly.type
_entity_poly.pdbx_seq_one_letter_code
_entity_poly.pdbx_strand_id
1 'polypeptide(L)'
;SDVEALASVVEALRDEVGQTSLPLEVPSRAAAEASRTALLHQLDDYVLPRLRAIDAPLLAVVGGSTGAGKSTLVNSIVGARVSRPGVLRPTTTSPVLVHHPDDRGWFADARILPGLARVTGDGNPDQAGLDQPGTVRLVESSTLPAGMALLDAPDIDSVVSANRAIAAQLLSAADLWLFVTTAARYADAVPWDLLRTAADRGTSVAIVLDRIPAEAIDEIRPHLATMLREQGLPTAPIFTVPEAPLDADGQLPPEAVERLSAWLHALASDSRARSIVVGQTLCGAVD
;
A
#
# COMPACT_ATOMS: atom_id res chain seq x y z
N SER A 1 16.34 -12.26 -21.14
CA SER A 1 17.07 -11.24 -20.36
C SER A 1 17.45 -11.80 -18.98
N ASP A 2 18.34 -11.13 -18.26
CA ASP A 2 18.75 -11.55 -16.91
C ASP A 2 17.55 -11.61 -15.95
N VAL A 3 16.56 -10.76 -16.16
CA VAL A 3 15.30 -10.73 -15.39
C VAL A 3 14.44 -11.97 -15.67
N GLU A 4 14.34 -12.43 -16.90
CA GLU A 4 13.63 -13.66 -17.26
C GLU A 4 14.31 -14.89 -16.65
N ALA A 5 15.63 -14.94 -16.67
CA ALA A 5 16.38 -16.00 -16.04
C ALA A 5 16.15 -16.02 -14.52
N LEU A 6 16.16 -14.85 -13.87
CA LEU A 6 15.85 -14.72 -12.45
C LEU A 6 14.40 -15.14 -12.14
N ALA A 7 13.43 -14.71 -12.94
CA ALA A 7 12.04 -15.12 -12.77
C ALA A 7 11.88 -16.65 -12.84
N SER A 8 12.54 -17.30 -13.80
CA SER A 8 12.49 -18.78 -13.93
C SER A 8 13.11 -19.50 -12.72
N VAL A 9 14.20 -18.96 -12.15
CA VAL A 9 14.82 -19.50 -10.93
C VAL A 9 13.88 -19.36 -9.73
N VAL A 10 13.24 -18.19 -9.59
CA VAL A 10 12.27 -17.93 -8.51
C VAL A 10 11.02 -18.81 -8.66
N GLU A 11 10.54 -19.04 -9.88
CA GLU A 11 9.45 -19.99 -10.15
C GLU A 11 9.81 -21.42 -9.71
N ALA A 12 11.00 -21.87 -10.06
CA ALA A 12 11.48 -23.19 -9.63
C ALA A 12 11.58 -23.29 -8.10
N LEU A 13 12.10 -22.26 -7.44
CA LEU A 13 12.15 -22.19 -5.97
C LEU A 13 10.74 -22.24 -5.36
N ARG A 14 9.81 -21.48 -5.91
CA ARG A 14 8.40 -21.45 -5.47
C ARG A 14 7.77 -22.84 -5.56
N ASP A 15 8.00 -23.56 -6.66
CA ASP A 15 7.47 -24.89 -6.88
C ASP A 15 8.08 -25.92 -5.90
N GLU A 16 9.38 -25.86 -5.66
CA GLU A 16 10.07 -26.68 -4.67
C GLU A 16 9.54 -26.43 -3.24
N VAL A 17 9.38 -25.16 -2.85
CA VAL A 17 8.79 -24.78 -1.55
C VAL A 17 7.34 -25.27 -1.47
N GLY A 18 6.58 -25.15 -2.56
CA GLY A 18 5.19 -25.62 -2.64
C GLY A 18 5.04 -27.12 -2.46
N GLN A 19 5.98 -27.90 -3.00
CA GLN A 19 6.01 -29.36 -2.91
C GLN A 19 6.64 -29.88 -1.61
N THR A 20 7.35 -29.02 -0.85
CA THR A 20 8.00 -29.41 0.39
C THR A 20 6.94 -29.82 1.43
N SER A 21 7.06 -31.04 1.93
CA SER A 21 6.25 -31.54 3.04
C SER A 21 7.04 -31.53 4.34
N LEU A 22 6.36 -31.22 5.44
CA LEU A 22 6.93 -31.21 6.80
C LEU A 22 6.34 -32.38 7.60
N PRO A 23 6.81 -33.63 7.37
CA PRO A 23 6.17 -34.81 7.93
C PRO A 23 6.42 -35.05 9.42
N LEU A 24 7.44 -34.37 10.00
CA LEU A 24 7.79 -34.53 11.40
C LEU A 24 6.88 -33.77 12.34
N GLU A 25 6.28 -34.47 13.31
CA GLU A 25 5.47 -33.84 14.36
C GLU A 25 6.38 -33.33 15.50
N VAL A 26 6.96 -32.16 15.27
CA VAL A 26 7.76 -31.43 16.25
C VAL A 26 7.06 -30.13 16.67
N PRO A 27 7.34 -29.57 17.86
CA PRO A 27 6.67 -28.35 18.33
C PRO A 27 6.78 -27.16 17.35
N SER A 28 7.85 -27.10 16.55
CA SER A 28 8.10 -26.04 15.57
C SER A 28 7.38 -26.23 14.22
N ARG A 29 6.67 -27.37 14.01
CA ARG A 29 6.02 -27.67 12.71
C ARG A 29 5.02 -26.60 12.29
N ALA A 30 4.14 -26.18 13.20
CA ALA A 30 3.13 -25.16 12.90
C ALA A 30 3.76 -23.83 12.49
N ALA A 31 4.85 -23.43 13.14
CA ALA A 31 5.60 -22.23 12.78
C ALA A 31 6.27 -22.37 11.40
N ALA A 32 6.85 -23.53 11.10
CA ALA A 32 7.48 -23.79 9.81
C ALA A 32 6.44 -23.84 8.67
N GLU A 33 5.26 -24.42 8.88
CA GLU A 33 4.15 -24.41 7.92
C GLU A 33 3.63 -22.98 7.67
N ALA A 34 3.51 -22.17 8.72
CA ALA A 34 3.14 -20.76 8.60
C ALA A 34 4.17 -19.96 7.80
N SER A 35 5.48 -20.16 8.08
CA SER A 35 6.58 -19.53 7.33
C SER A 35 6.59 -19.94 5.86
N ARG A 36 6.39 -21.24 5.57
CA ARG A 36 6.26 -21.74 4.19
C ARG A 36 5.10 -21.08 3.46
N THR A 37 3.94 -21.00 4.11
CA THR A 37 2.75 -20.36 3.52
C THR A 37 2.99 -18.87 3.27
N ALA A 38 3.61 -18.17 4.22
CA ALA A 38 3.95 -16.76 4.07
C ALA A 38 4.93 -16.53 2.91
N LEU A 39 5.96 -17.38 2.77
CA LEU A 39 6.90 -17.32 1.66
C LEU A 39 6.20 -17.56 0.31
N LEU A 40 5.34 -18.57 0.20
CA LEU A 40 4.58 -18.82 -1.03
C LEU A 40 3.70 -17.62 -1.42
N HIS A 41 2.99 -17.04 -0.46
CA HIS A 41 2.19 -15.82 -0.71
C HIS A 41 3.09 -14.66 -1.18
N GLN A 42 4.24 -14.48 -0.57
CA GLN A 42 5.17 -13.41 -0.96
C GLN A 42 5.71 -13.61 -2.38
N LEU A 43 6.05 -14.84 -2.75
CA LEU A 43 6.49 -15.18 -4.11
C LEU A 43 5.37 -15.00 -5.14
N ASP A 44 4.15 -15.47 -4.84
CA ASP A 44 3.02 -15.44 -5.76
C ASP A 44 2.37 -14.04 -5.88
N ASP A 45 2.26 -13.30 -4.76
CA ASP A 45 1.53 -12.03 -4.73
C ASP A 45 2.42 -10.83 -5.09
N TYR A 46 3.75 -10.94 -4.88
CA TYR A 46 4.67 -9.82 -5.14
C TYR A 46 5.84 -10.17 -6.05
N VAL A 47 6.71 -11.12 -5.67
CA VAL A 47 8.02 -11.29 -6.31
C VAL A 47 7.88 -11.69 -7.78
N LEU A 48 7.12 -12.75 -8.07
CA LEU A 48 6.93 -13.23 -9.44
C LEU A 48 6.16 -12.25 -10.32
N PRO A 49 5.01 -11.68 -9.88
CA PRO A 49 4.34 -10.64 -10.65
C PRO A 49 5.25 -9.43 -10.93
N ARG A 50 6.05 -9.01 -9.95
CA ARG A 50 6.92 -7.83 -10.10
C ARG A 50 8.12 -8.09 -11.01
N LEU A 51 8.74 -9.26 -10.94
CA LEU A 51 9.80 -9.66 -11.87
C LEU A 51 9.32 -9.75 -13.32
N ARG A 52 8.09 -10.27 -13.52
CA ARG A 52 7.46 -10.34 -14.85
C ARG A 52 7.01 -8.97 -15.38
N ALA A 53 6.88 -7.99 -14.52
CA ALA A 53 6.41 -6.65 -14.81
C ALA A 53 7.31 -5.57 -14.18
N ILE A 54 8.63 -5.71 -14.35
CA ILE A 54 9.62 -4.82 -13.71
C ILE A 54 9.46 -3.37 -14.15
N ASP A 55 8.97 -3.14 -15.37
CA ASP A 55 8.69 -1.82 -15.93
C ASP A 55 7.29 -1.28 -15.56
N ALA A 56 6.51 -2.07 -14.82
CA ALA A 56 5.18 -1.63 -14.39
C ALA A 56 5.26 -0.37 -13.52
N PRO A 57 4.22 0.47 -13.55
CA PRO A 57 4.09 1.58 -12.62
C PRO A 57 4.24 1.14 -11.17
N LEU A 58 4.82 1.99 -10.35
CA LEU A 58 4.99 1.76 -8.92
C LEU A 58 3.61 1.75 -8.25
N LEU A 59 3.33 0.70 -7.49
CA LEU A 59 2.09 0.59 -6.72
C LEU A 59 2.30 1.14 -5.31
N ALA A 60 1.78 2.36 -5.07
CA ALA A 60 1.76 2.97 -3.75
C ALA A 60 0.42 2.65 -3.06
N VAL A 61 0.46 1.91 -1.95
CA VAL A 61 -0.72 1.54 -1.17
C VAL A 61 -0.87 2.45 0.04
N VAL A 62 -2.02 3.11 0.14
CA VAL A 62 -2.38 3.96 1.28
C VAL A 62 -3.07 3.11 2.33
N GLY A 63 -2.34 2.80 3.39
CA GLY A 63 -2.81 1.99 4.52
C GLY A 63 -2.87 2.80 5.81
N GLY A 64 -3.59 2.28 6.80
CA GLY A 64 -3.70 2.93 8.12
C GLY A 64 -5.02 2.58 8.80
N SER A 65 -5.15 3.00 10.05
CA SER A 65 -6.30 2.71 10.91
C SER A 65 -7.60 3.36 10.42
N THR A 66 -8.71 2.84 10.91
CA THR A 66 -10.04 3.43 10.72
C THR A 66 -10.04 4.91 11.15
N GLY A 67 -10.55 5.77 10.29
CA GLY A 67 -10.62 7.21 10.57
C GLY A 67 -9.27 7.96 10.50
N ALA A 68 -8.20 7.33 10.02
CA ALA A 68 -6.90 8.00 9.88
C ALA A 68 -6.84 9.06 8.74
N GLY A 69 -7.88 9.16 7.90
CA GLY A 69 -7.93 10.16 6.82
C GLY A 69 -7.48 9.63 5.45
N LYS A 70 -7.26 8.32 5.27
CA LYS A 70 -6.75 7.73 4.02
C LYS A 70 -7.48 8.17 2.75
N SER A 71 -8.79 7.98 2.71
CA SER A 71 -9.61 8.32 1.53
C SER A 71 -9.66 9.83 1.27
N THR A 72 -9.65 10.65 2.34
CA THR A 72 -9.53 12.12 2.21
C THR A 72 -8.19 12.50 1.61
N LEU A 73 -7.10 11.89 2.10
CA LEU A 73 -5.75 12.11 1.58
C LEU A 73 -5.64 11.72 0.10
N VAL A 74 -6.15 10.53 -0.27
CA VAL A 74 -6.16 10.06 -1.67
C VAL A 74 -6.93 11.04 -2.56
N ASN A 75 -8.15 11.44 -2.15
CA ASN A 75 -8.97 12.40 -2.89
C ASN A 75 -8.23 13.75 -3.07
N SER A 76 -7.56 14.22 -2.03
CA SER A 76 -6.82 15.49 -2.06
C SER A 76 -5.58 15.44 -2.95
N ILE A 77 -4.84 14.31 -2.97
CA ILE A 77 -3.69 14.10 -3.88
C ILE A 77 -4.18 14.05 -5.33
N VAL A 78 -5.28 13.35 -5.57
CA VAL A 78 -5.87 13.18 -6.91
C VAL A 78 -6.60 14.45 -7.38
N GLY A 79 -7.02 15.32 -6.47
CA GLY A 79 -7.82 16.51 -6.78
C GLY A 79 -9.24 16.18 -7.25
N ALA A 80 -9.75 14.99 -6.90
CA ALA A 80 -11.08 14.53 -7.23
C ALA A 80 -11.60 13.55 -6.18
N ARG A 81 -12.92 13.50 -6.01
CA ARG A 81 -13.56 12.55 -5.08
C ARG A 81 -13.64 11.15 -5.71
N VAL A 82 -12.57 10.39 -5.60
CA VAL A 82 -12.46 9.01 -6.15
C VAL A 82 -12.78 7.94 -5.13
N SER A 83 -12.64 8.24 -3.84
CA SER A 83 -12.90 7.32 -2.73
C SER A 83 -13.87 7.93 -1.73
N ARG A 84 -14.65 7.10 -1.03
CA ARG A 84 -15.61 7.56 -0.02
C ARG A 84 -14.91 7.78 1.32
N PRO A 85 -14.74 9.01 1.81
CA PRO A 85 -14.33 9.26 3.18
C PRO A 85 -15.49 8.98 4.15
N GLY A 86 -15.20 8.49 5.35
CA GLY A 86 -16.20 8.40 6.42
C GLY A 86 -16.04 7.19 7.33
N VAL A 87 -16.51 7.36 8.58
CA VAL A 87 -16.44 6.38 9.66
C VAL A 87 -17.70 5.47 9.70
N LEU A 88 -18.81 5.92 9.12
CA LEU A 88 -20.08 5.16 9.08
C LEU A 88 -20.08 4.22 7.87
N ARG A 89 -19.45 3.08 8.01
CA ARG A 89 -19.44 2.03 7.00
C ARG A 89 -19.98 0.73 7.60
N PRO A 90 -21.14 0.25 7.19
CA PRO A 90 -21.44 -1.14 7.35
C PRO A 90 -21.07 -1.85 6.05
N THR A 91 -19.83 -2.15 5.68
CA THR A 91 -19.58 -3.16 4.65
C THR A 91 -18.15 -3.17 4.13
N THR A 92 -17.71 -4.29 3.61
CA THR A 92 -16.52 -4.51 2.82
C THR A 92 -16.46 -3.50 1.67
N THR A 93 -15.60 -2.49 1.79
CA THR A 93 -15.39 -1.52 0.72
C THR A 93 -14.34 -2.07 -0.24
N SER A 94 -14.65 -2.11 -1.52
CA SER A 94 -13.65 -2.44 -2.54
C SER A 94 -12.53 -1.40 -2.52
N PRO A 95 -11.26 -1.82 -2.55
CA PRO A 95 -10.13 -0.89 -2.71
C PRO A 95 -10.27 -0.10 -4.00
N VAL A 96 -9.79 1.13 -3.99
CA VAL A 96 -9.79 2.04 -5.14
C VAL A 96 -8.37 2.22 -5.64
N LEU A 97 -8.10 1.82 -6.87
CA LEU A 97 -6.83 2.01 -7.54
C LEU A 97 -6.94 3.15 -8.54
N VAL A 98 -6.21 4.22 -8.29
CA VAL A 98 -6.13 5.39 -9.18
C VAL A 98 -4.83 5.33 -9.95
N HIS A 99 -4.90 5.47 -11.28
CA HIS A 99 -3.75 5.42 -12.16
C HIS A 99 -3.82 6.45 -13.28
N HIS A 100 -2.68 6.79 -13.88
CA HIS A 100 -2.65 7.63 -15.07
C HIS A 100 -3.29 6.88 -16.26
N PRO A 101 -3.99 7.56 -17.19
CA PRO A 101 -4.57 6.91 -18.38
C PRO A 101 -3.55 6.10 -19.20
N ASP A 102 -2.31 6.59 -19.34
CA ASP A 102 -1.23 5.90 -20.08
C ASP A 102 -0.82 4.56 -19.43
N ASP A 103 -1.07 4.39 -18.13
CA ASP A 103 -0.75 3.19 -17.38
C ASP A 103 -1.89 2.15 -17.36
N ARG A 104 -3.03 2.45 -18.00
CA ARG A 104 -4.23 1.59 -18.02
C ARG A 104 -3.92 0.14 -18.37
N GLY A 105 -3.03 -0.08 -19.35
CA GLY A 105 -2.65 -1.43 -19.80
C GLY A 105 -2.03 -2.31 -18.72
N TRP A 106 -1.46 -1.72 -17.66
CA TRP A 106 -0.88 -2.44 -16.55
C TRP A 106 -1.91 -2.92 -15.52
N PHE A 107 -3.02 -2.17 -15.35
CA PHE A 107 -4.00 -2.40 -14.30
C PHE A 107 -5.30 -3.01 -14.79
N ALA A 108 -5.60 -2.90 -16.10
CA ALA A 108 -6.84 -3.44 -16.71
C ALA A 108 -6.88 -4.97 -16.71
N ASP A 109 -5.73 -5.62 -16.79
CA ASP A 109 -5.62 -7.08 -16.70
C ASP A 109 -5.15 -7.54 -15.30
N ALA A 110 -5.02 -8.85 -15.11
CA ALA A 110 -4.68 -9.45 -13.83
C ALA A 110 -3.17 -9.53 -13.55
N ARG A 111 -2.33 -8.76 -14.24
CA ARG A 111 -0.86 -8.78 -14.01
C ARG A 111 -0.46 -8.20 -12.66
N ILE A 112 -1.17 -7.20 -12.20
CA ILE A 112 -0.97 -6.58 -10.88
C ILE A 112 -2.22 -6.88 -10.06
N LEU A 113 -2.08 -7.35 -8.83
CA LEU A 113 -3.19 -7.79 -7.96
C LEU A 113 -4.06 -8.89 -8.62
N PRO A 114 -3.50 -10.04 -9.00
CA PRO A 114 -4.20 -11.07 -9.78
C PRO A 114 -5.42 -11.67 -9.05
N GLY A 115 -5.46 -11.60 -7.72
CA GLY A 115 -6.56 -12.12 -6.90
C GLY A 115 -7.81 -11.23 -6.85
N LEU A 116 -7.81 -10.06 -7.51
CA LEU A 116 -8.93 -9.11 -7.46
C LEU A 116 -9.53 -8.91 -8.85
N ALA A 117 -10.85 -9.03 -8.97
CA ALA A 117 -11.57 -8.70 -10.19
C ALA A 117 -11.63 -7.16 -10.40
N ARG A 118 -11.56 -6.72 -11.64
CA ARG A 118 -11.57 -5.28 -11.99
C ARG A 118 -12.98 -4.80 -12.19
N VAL A 119 -13.31 -3.68 -11.53
CA VAL A 119 -14.54 -2.95 -11.76
C VAL A 119 -14.15 -1.55 -12.23
N THR A 120 -14.59 -1.18 -13.42
CA THR A 120 -14.44 0.17 -13.96
C THR A 120 -15.75 0.92 -13.77
N GLY A 121 -15.67 2.13 -13.22
CA GLY A 121 -16.80 3.05 -13.05
C GLY A 121 -16.50 4.41 -13.68
N ASP A 122 -17.49 5.26 -13.71
CA ASP A 122 -17.40 6.65 -14.18
C ASP A 122 -16.67 7.61 -13.21
N GLY A 123 -15.99 7.06 -12.21
CA GLY A 123 -15.29 7.84 -11.17
C GLY A 123 -16.17 8.26 -10.00
N ASN A 124 -17.49 8.10 -10.09
CA ASN A 124 -18.38 8.43 -8.97
C ASN A 124 -18.27 7.38 -7.85
N PRO A 125 -17.75 7.75 -6.67
CA PRO A 125 -17.62 6.79 -5.56
C PRO A 125 -18.98 6.34 -4.98
N ASP A 126 -20.06 7.08 -5.24
CA ASP A 126 -21.39 6.83 -4.70
C ASP A 126 -22.25 5.93 -5.61
N GLN A 127 -21.72 5.49 -6.76
CA GLN A 127 -22.41 4.60 -7.67
C GLN A 127 -22.72 3.25 -6.98
N ALA A 128 -23.98 2.84 -7.03
CA ALA A 128 -24.42 1.58 -6.43
C ALA A 128 -23.80 0.37 -7.17
N GLY A 129 -23.43 -0.68 -6.40
CA GLY A 129 -22.90 -1.94 -6.96
C GLY A 129 -21.40 -1.98 -7.27
N LEU A 130 -20.66 -0.91 -7.00
CA LEU A 130 -19.20 -0.90 -7.16
C LEU A 130 -18.47 -1.62 -6.02
N ASP A 131 -19.06 -1.68 -4.83
CA ASP A 131 -18.49 -2.34 -3.67
C ASP A 131 -18.87 -3.83 -3.66
N GLN A 132 -17.97 -4.67 -4.16
CA GLN A 132 -18.13 -6.12 -4.19
C GLN A 132 -16.90 -6.79 -3.56
N PRO A 133 -17.08 -7.85 -2.76
CA PRO A 133 -15.95 -8.62 -2.24
C PRO A 133 -15.05 -9.16 -3.36
N GLY A 134 -13.73 -9.10 -3.17
CA GLY A 134 -12.77 -9.62 -4.14
C GLY A 134 -12.63 -8.77 -5.41
N THR A 135 -13.05 -7.52 -5.38
CA THR A 135 -12.89 -6.59 -6.51
C THR A 135 -11.97 -5.42 -6.15
N VAL A 136 -11.36 -4.82 -7.16
CA VAL A 136 -10.68 -3.52 -7.10
C VAL A 136 -11.32 -2.58 -8.11
N ARG A 137 -11.66 -1.37 -7.67
CA ARG A 137 -12.21 -0.35 -8.54
C ARG A 137 -11.09 0.44 -9.19
N LEU A 138 -11.06 0.48 -10.53
CA LEU A 138 -10.10 1.25 -11.30
C LEU A 138 -10.65 2.64 -11.60
N VAL A 139 -9.84 3.67 -11.35
CA VAL A 139 -10.14 5.07 -11.65
C VAL A 139 -8.97 5.69 -12.40
N GLU A 140 -9.25 6.28 -13.55
CA GLU A 140 -8.24 7.03 -14.31
C GLU A 140 -8.17 8.49 -13.82
N SER A 141 -6.95 8.99 -13.65
CA SER A 141 -6.71 10.39 -13.33
C SER A 141 -5.42 10.89 -13.94
N SER A 142 -5.51 11.95 -14.74
CA SER A 142 -4.36 12.62 -15.34
C SER A 142 -3.61 13.53 -14.35
N THR A 143 -4.12 13.72 -13.12
CA THR A 143 -3.41 14.45 -12.07
C THR A 143 -2.33 13.60 -11.40
N LEU A 144 -2.46 12.27 -11.43
CA LEU A 144 -1.35 11.39 -11.07
C LEU A 144 -0.34 11.32 -12.22
N PRO A 145 0.96 11.30 -11.92
CA PRO A 145 1.99 11.10 -12.94
C PRO A 145 1.94 9.67 -13.49
N ALA A 146 2.23 9.50 -14.77
CA ALA A 146 2.49 8.18 -15.33
C ALA A 146 3.67 7.50 -14.63
N GLY A 147 3.63 6.18 -14.47
CA GLY A 147 4.63 5.41 -13.76
C GLY A 147 4.34 5.19 -12.27
N MET A 148 3.17 5.61 -11.80
CA MET A 148 2.69 5.37 -10.43
C MET A 148 1.19 5.14 -10.40
N ALA A 149 0.73 4.23 -9.55
CA ALA A 149 -0.66 4.09 -9.15
C ALA A 149 -0.79 4.26 -7.64
N LEU A 150 -1.90 4.85 -7.21
CA LEU A 150 -2.24 5.08 -5.82
C LEU A 150 -3.45 4.22 -5.45
N LEU A 151 -3.32 3.37 -4.44
CA LEU A 151 -4.38 2.46 -4.01
C LEU A 151 -4.87 2.82 -2.60
N ASP A 152 -6.13 3.20 -2.49
CA ASP A 152 -6.82 3.39 -1.20
C ASP A 152 -7.25 2.02 -0.65
N ALA A 153 -6.55 1.55 0.38
CA ALA A 153 -6.81 0.25 1.00
C ALA A 153 -7.89 0.34 2.09
N PRO A 154 -8.62 -0.75 2.34
CA PRO A 154 -9.49 -0.85 3.51
C PRO A 154 -8.74 -0.65 4.82
N ASP A 155 -9.50 -0.37 5.90
CA ASP A 155 -8.95 -0.16 7.22
C ASP A 155 -8.26 -1.42 7.77
N ILE A 156 -7.02 -1.27 8.24
CA ILE A 156 -6.20 -2.37 8.76
C ILE A 156 -6.69 -2.91 10.12
N ASP A 157 -7.35 -2.07 10.90
CA ASP A 157 -7.94 -2.37 12.21
C ASP A 157 -9.46 -2.57 12.13
N SER A 158 -9.99 -2.84 10.93
CA SER A 158 -11.41 -3.08 10.73
C SER A 158 -11.91 -4.25 11.59
N VAL A 159 -13.10 -4.12 12.17
CA VAL A 159 -13.79 -5.22 12.86
C VAL A 159 -14.17 -6.34 11.90
N VAL A 160 -14.30 -6.04 10.61
CA VAL A 160 -14.59 -7.02 9.55
C VAL A 160 -13.29 -7.73 9.15
N SER A 161 -13.22 -9.03 9.42
CA SER A 161 -12.02 -9.85 9.14
C SER A 161 -11.63 -9.86 7.66
N ALA A 162 -12.62 -9.84 6.75
CA ALA A 162 -12.38 -9.78 5.30
C ALA A 162 -11.63 -8.49 4.89
N ASN A 163 -11.96 -7.34 5.50
CA ASN A 163 -11.26 -6.08 5.21
C ASN A 163 -9.79 -6.12 5.66
N ARG A 164 -9.52 -6.73 6.82
CA ARG A 164 -8.13 -6.90 7.29
C ARG A 164 -7.34 -7.82 6.38
N ALA A 165 -7.95 -8.92 5.90
CA ALA A 165 -7.31 -9.85 4.98
C ALA A 165 -6.98 -9.17 3.64
N ILE A 166 -7.92 -8.39 3.07
CA ILE A 166 -7.69 -7.62 1.85
C ILE A 166 -6.60 -6.57 2.07
N ALA A 167 -6.65 -5.82 3.18
CA ALA A 167 -5.62 -4.84 3.50
C ALA A 167 -4.23 -5.49 3.55
N ALA A 168 -4.08 -6.63 4.23
CA ALA A 168 -2.83 -7.36 4.31
C ALA A 168 -2.35 -7.85 2.93
N GLN A 169 -3.26 -8.34 2.08
CA GLN A 169 -2.95 -8.75 0.71
C GLN A 169 -2.45 -7.57 -0.13
N LEU A 170 -3.16 -6.43 -0.09
CA LEU A 170 -2.77 -5.24 -0.84
C LEU A 170 -1.41 -4.70 -0.41
N LEU A 171 -1.15 -4.75 0.88
CA LEU A 171 0.11 -4.33 1.44
C LEU A 171 1.27 -5.27 1.04
N SER A 172 1.00 -6.57 0.88
CA SER A 172 2.00 -7.52 0.37
C SER A 172 2.35 -7.28 -1.10
N ALA A 173 1.43 -6.70 -1.88
CA ALA A 173 1.62 -6.39 -3.29
C ALA A 173 2.19 -4.98 -3.53
N ALA A 174 2.37 -4.18 -2.49
CA ALA A 174 2.82 -2.80 -2.59
C ALA A 174 4.33 -2.69 -2.84
N ASP A 175 4.72 -1.81 -3.76
CA ASP A 175 6.10 -1.36 -3.89
C ASP A 175 6.44 -0.31 -2.83
N LEU A 176 5.45 0.51 -2.47
CA LEU A 176 5.56 1.58 -1.49
C LEU A 176 4.34 1.59 -0.58
N TRP A 177 4.57 1.66 0.72
CA TRP A 177 3.54 1.89 1.72
C TRP A 177 3.47 3.36 2.12
N LEU A 178 2.30 3.98 1.90
CA LEU A 178 1.94 5.26 2.51
C LEU A 178 1.12 4.97 3.76
N PHE A 179 1.79 4.90 4.89
CA PHE A 179 1.15 4.60 6.16
C PHE A 179 0.57 5.87 6.80
N VAL A 180 -0.75 5.98 6.83
CA VAL A 180 -1.47 7.15 7.37
C VAL A 180 -1.86 6.92 8.80
N THR A 181 -1.44 7.82 9.68
CA THR A 181 -1.81 7.86 11.09
C THR A 181 -2.12 9.30 11.52
N THR A 182 -2.58 9.49 12.75
CA THR A 182 -2.89 10.81 13.30
C THR A 182 -2.05 11.11 14.53
N ALA A 183 -1.99 12.38 14.92
CA ALA A 183 -1.33 12.80 16.16
C ALA A 183 -1.87 12.06 17.40
N ALA A 184 -3.15 11.65 17.40
CA ALA A 184 -3.77 10.92 18.51
C ALA A 184 -3.48 9.41 18.49
N ARG A 185 -3.09 8.82 17.34
CA ARG A 185 -3.04 7.36 17.14
C ARG A 185 -1.70 6.83 16.64
N TYR A 186 -0.69 7.69 16.43
CA TYR A 186 0.60 7.26 15.90
C TYR A 186 1.35 6.25 16.79
N ALA A 187 0.98 6.15 18.07
CA ALA A 187 1.55 5.21 19.03
C ALA A 187 0.69 3.94 19.27
N ASP A 188 -0.43 3.75 18.53
CA ASP A 188 -1.28 2.57 18.65
C ASP A 188 -0.54 1.30 18.23
N ALA A 189 -0.74 0.18 18.96
CA ALA A 189 0.01 -1.05 18.76
C ALA A 189 -0.26 -1.74 17.38
N VAL A 190 -1.53 -1.80 16.95
CA VAL A 190 -1.89 -2.50 15.70
C VAL A 190 -1.17 -1.96 14.45
N PRO A 191 -1.10 -0.65 14.24
CA PRO A 191 -0.28 -0.07 13.19
C PRO A 191 1.19 -0.49 13.23
N TRP A 192 1.78 -0.55 14.42
CA TRP A 192 3.20 -0.89 14.58
C TRP A 192 3.51 -2.35 14.24
N ASP A 193 2.61 -3.29 14.48
CA ASP A 193 2.79 -4.69 14.08
C ASP A 193 2.88 -4.82 12.55
N LEU A 194 2.11 -4.02 11.82
CA LEU A 194 2.17 -3.99 10.36
C LEU A 194 3.43 -3.29 9.84
N LEU A 195 3.86 -2.20 10.49
CA LEU A 195 5.11 -1.51 10.13
C LEU A 195 6.33 -2.43 10.36
N ARG A 196 6.34 -3.23 11.43
CA ARG A 196 7.36 -4.28 11.62
C ARG A 196 7.34 -5.29 10.48
N THR A 197 6.17 -5.78 10.10
CA THR A 197 6.04 -6.70 8.96
C THR A 197 6.58 -6.09 7.67
N ALA A 198 6.35 -4.80 7.44
CA ALA A 198 6.93 -4.09 6.29
C ALA A 198 8.45 -3.97 6.39
N ALA A 199 8.98 -3.67 7.58
CA ALA A 199 10.43 -3.61 7.85
C ALA A 199 11.10 -4.97 7.61
N ASP A 200 10.52 -6.04 8.16
CA ASP A 200 11.01 -7.42 8.02
C ASP A 200 11.03 -7.89 6.55
N ARG A 201 10.11 -7.37 5.74
CA ARG A 201 10.05 -7.65 4.29
C ARG A 201 10.88 -6.69 3.43
N GLY A 202 11.53 -5.71 4.03
CA GLY A 202 12.26 -4.66 3.29
C GLY A 202 11.36 -3.76 2.43
N THR A 203 10.03 -3.75 2.66
CA THR A 203 9.11 -2.91 1.89
C THR A 203 9.38 -1.44 2.15
N SER A 204 9.42 -0.63 1.10
CA SER A 204 9.56 0.81 1.22
C SER A 204 8.34 1.42 1.91
N VAL A 205 8.57 2.22 2.95
CA VAL A 205 7.52 2.84 3.76
C VAL A 205 7.72 4.34 3.82
N ALA A 206 6.64 5.10 3.68
CA ALA A 206 6.57 6.51 4.04
C ALA A 206 5.42 6.73 5.04
N ILE A 207 5.64 7.56 6.03
CA ILE A 207 4.64 7.86 7.06
C ILE A 207 3.96 9.18 6.73
N VAL A 208 2.64 9.20 6.80
CA VAL A 208 1.83 10.42 6.71
C VAL A 208 1.15 10.65 8.05
N LEU A 209 1.62 11.66 8.77
CA LEU A 209 1.04 12.09 10.03
C LEU A 209 -0.04 13.14 9.73
N ASP A 210 -1.29 12.66 9.66
CA ASP A 210 -2.46 13.46 9.30
C ASP A 210 -3.09 14.15 10.53
N ARG A 211 -3.74 15.29 10.31
CA ARG A 211 -4.43 16.11 11.32
C ARG A 211 -3.54 16.41 12.52
N ILE A 212 -2.32 16.85 12.25
CA ILE A 212 -1.41 17.28 13.30
C ILE A 212 -1.61 18.77 13.59
N PRO A 213 -1.88 19.16 14.86
CA PRO A 213 -1.85 20.56 15.25
C PRO A 213 -0.47 21.16 15.01
N ALA A 214 -0.42 22.39 14.48
CA ALA A 214 0.85 23.03 14.11
C ALA A 214 1.85 23.10 15.29
N GLU A 215 1.35 23.34 16.48
CA GLU A 215 2.13 23.41 17.72
C GLU A 215 2.72 22.07 18.19
N ALA A 216 2.16 20.95 17.72
CA ALA A 216 2.58 19.60 18.10
C ALA A 216 3.61 18.97 17.14
N ILE A 217 3.86 19.61 15.98
CA ILE A 217 4.75 19.06 14.94
C ILE A 217 6.16 18.85 15.48
N ASP A 218 6.72 19.83 16.18
CA ASP A 218 8.09 19.81 16.68
C ASP A 218 8.32 18.77 17.79
N GLU A 219 7.28 18.34 18.47
CA GLU A 219 7.31 17.30 19.49
C GLU A 219 7.06 15.92 18.91
N ILE A 220 5.97 15.75 18.14
CA ILE A 220 5.51 14.43 17.66
C ILE A 220 6.43 13.86 16.58
N ARG A 221 6.89 14.69 15.64
CA ARG A 221 7.71 14.23 14.54
C ARG A 221 9.04 13.60 14.96
N PRO A 222 9.85 14.18 15.87
CA PRO A 222 11.08 13.56 16.37
C PRO A 222 10.81 12.28 17.16
N HIS A 223 9.73 12.25 17.97
CA HIS A 223 9.32 11.06 18.72
C HIS A 223 8.97 9.91 17.76
N LEU A 224 8.13 10.16 16.75
CA LEU A 224 7.79 9.19 15.73
C LEU A 224 9.03 8.70 14.95
N ALA A 225 9.96 9.59 14.61
CA ALA A 225 11.23 9.22 13.96
C ALA A 225 12.08 8.28 14.82
N THR A 226 12.06 8.47 16.15
CA THR A 226 12.75 7.57 17.08
C THR A 226 12.08 6.20 17.11
N MET A 227 10.76 6.14 17.23
CA MET A 227 10.00 4.89 17.20
C MET A 227 10.23 4.11 15.89
N LEU A 228 10.24 4.79 14.73
CA LEU A 228 10.52 4.16 13.43
C LEU A 228 11.92 3.56 13.38
N ARG A 229 12.92 4.26 13.91
CA ARG A 229 14.30 3.75 13.97
C ARG A 229 14.41 2.48 14.82
N GLU A 230 13.72 2.46 15.96
CA GLU A 230 13.66 1.29 16.85
C GLU A 230 12.96 0.08 16.21
N GLN A 231 12.09 0.32 15.25
CA GLN A 231 11.37 -0.72 14.50
C GLN A 231 12.04 -1.09 13.16
N GLY A 232 13.29 -0.68 12.91
CA GLY A 232 14.02 -1.03 11.70
C GLY A 232 13.67 -0.20 10.46
N LEU A 233 13.00 0.95 10.62
CA LEU A 233 12.61 1.87 9.55
C LEU A 233 13.30 3.25 9.68
N PRO A 234 14.64 3.32 9.81
CA PRO A 234 15.35 4.57 10.10
C PRO A 234 15.28 5.60 8.95
N THR A 235 15.04 5.15 7.73
CA THR A 235 15.03 5.97 6.51
C THR A 235 13.64 6.32 6.01
N ALA A 236 12.57 5.85 6.69
CA ALA A 236 11.20 6.15 6.28
C ALA A 236 10.94 7.67 6.35
N PRO A 237 10.57 8.32 5.24
CA PRO A 237 10.23 9.73 5.26
C PRO A 237 8.93 9.96 6.04
N ILE A 238 8.86 11.08 6.77
CA ILE A 238 7.69 11.49 7.52
C ILE A 238 7.14 12.77 6.91
N PHE A 239 5.91 12.69 6.39
CA PHE A 239 5.12 13.81 5.90
C PHE A 239 4.11 14.22 6.96
N THR A 240 3.98 15.51 7.19
CA THR A 240 2.99 16.08 8.10
C THR A 240 1.90 16.76 7.29
N VAL A 241 0.66 16.42 7.56
CA VAL A 241 -0.53 17.06 7.01
C VAL A 241 -1.20 17.79 8.16
N PRO A 242 -1.20 19.13 8.15
CA PRO A 242 -1.80 19.90 9.23
C PRO A 242 -3.32 19.71 9.27
N GLU A 243 -3.88 19.89 10.47
CA GLU A 243 -5.34 19.96 10.59
C GLU A 243 -5.85 21.20 9.83
N ALA A 244 -6.74 20.97 8.88
CA ALA A 244 -7.30 22.01 8.03
C ALA A 244 -8.77 21.73 7.73
N PRO A 245 -9.59 22.77 7.52
CA PRO A 245 -10.96 22.61 7.05
C PRO A 245 -10.97 21.99 5.65
N LEU A 246 -11.89 21.07 5.42
CA LEU A 246 -12.12 20.49 4.10
C LEU A 246 -12.95 21.46 3.26
N ASP A 247 -12.73 21.43 1.94
CA ASP A 247 -13.55 22.14 0.99
C ASP A 247 -14.95 21.50 0.80
N ALA A 248 -15.75 22.04 -0.15
CA ALA A 248 -17.08 21.54 -0.44
C ALA A 248 -17.10 20.10 -0.97
N ASP A 249 -16.00 19.63 -1.58
CA ASP A 249 -15.82 18.29 -2.10
C ASP A 249 -15.18 17.33 -1.09
N GLY A 250 -14.92 17.82 0.13
CA GLY A 250 -14.33 17.04 1.23
C GLY A 250 -12.83 16.80 1.05
N GLN A 251 -12.12 17.71 0.37
CA GLN A 251 -10.68 17.64 0.12
C GLN A 251 -9.93 18.62 1.02
N LEU A 252 -8.68 18.28 1.31
CA LEU A 252 -7.74 19.18 1.99
C LEU A 252 -7.29 20.29 1.06
N PRO A 253 -6.91 21.47 1.60
CA PRO A 253 -6.28 22.52 0.80
C PRO A 253 -5.03 21.97 0.08
N PRO A 254 -4.76 22.35 -1.18
CA PRO A 254 -3.62 21.84 -1.95
C PRO A 254 -2.28 21.98 -1.23
N GLU A 255 -2.06 23.06 -0.50
CA GLU A 255 -0.85 23.31 0.28
C GLU A 255 -0.63 22.32 1.42
N ALA A 256 -1.70 21.72 1.95
CA ALA A 256 -1.60 20.71 3.02
C ALA A 256 -0.99 19.40 2.51
N VAL A 257 -1.15 19.06 1.24
CA VAL A 257 -0.66 17.82 0.63
C VAL A 257 0.48 18.06 -0.38
N GLU A 258 0.88 19.30 -0.62
CA GLU A 258 1.85 19.71 -1.64
C GLU A 258 3.18 18.93 -1.53
N ARG A 259 3.75 18.85 -0.33
CA ARG A 259 5.05 18.18 -0.11
C ARG A 259 5.00 16.70 -0.41
N LEU A 260 3.90 16.03 -0.01
CA LEU A 260 3.69 14.61 -0.30
C LEU A 260 3.45 14.39 -1.79
N SER A 261 2.60 15.20 -2.41
CA SER A 261 2.31 15.14 -3.85
C SER A 261 3.57 15.38 -4.68
N ALA A 262 4.36 16.41 -4.37
CA ALA A 262 5.62 16.69 -5.05
C ALA A 262 6.61 15.53 -4.94
N TRP A 263 6.71 14.90 -3.77
CA TRP A 263 7.57 13.73 -3.57
C TRP A 263 7.11 12.52 -4.38
N LEU A 264 5.79 12.23 -4.41
CA LEU A 264 5.22 11.17 -5.23
C LEU A 264 5.44 11.42 -6.72
N HIS A 265 5.27 12.65 -7.19
CA HIS A 265 5.56 13.05 -8.57
C HIS A 265 7.03 12.87 -8.93
N ALA A 266 7.94 13.29 -8.06
CA ALA A 266 9.39 13.10 -8.26
C ALA A 266 9.75 11.61 -8.35
N LEU A 267 9.19 10.79 -7.45
CA LEU A 267 9.39 9.34 -7.44
C LEU A 267 8.84 8.69 -8.73
N ALA A 268 7.66 9.08 -9.18
CA ALA A 268 7.06 8.55 -10.42
C ALA A 268 7.84 8.96 -11.68
N SER A 269 8.39 10.17 -11.71
CA SER A 269 9.11 10.70 -12.88
C SER A 269 10.52 10.16 -13.03
N ASP A 270 11.14 9.71 -11.94
CA ASP A 270 12.50 9.17 -11.93
C ASP A 270 12.50 7.64 -11.98
N SER A 271 12.77 7.08 -13.16
CA SER A 271 12.87 5.63 -13.35
C SER A 271 13.91 4.97 -12.44
N ARG A 272 15.00 5.69 -12.13
CA ARG A 272 16.04 5.19 -11.23
C ARG A 272 15.56 5.13 -9.78
N ALA A 273 14.84 6.16 -9.32
CA ALA A 273 14.23 6.19 -8.00
C ALA A 273 13.18 5.07 -7.86
N ARG A 274 12.33 4.87 -8.87
CA ARG A 274 11.38 3.74 -8.90
C ARG A 274 12.09 2.40 -8.81
N SER A 275 13.15 2.20 -9.60
CA SER A 275 13.93 0.95 -9.58
C SER A 275 14.58 0.68 -8.22
N ILE A 276 15.00 1.71 -7.50
CA ILE A 276 15.54 1.58 -6.13
C ILE A 276 14.43 1.11 -5.17
N VAL A 277 13.27 1.73 -5.21
CA VAL A 277 12.11 1.35 -4.35
C VAL A 277 11.71 -0.10 -4.60
N VAL A 278 11.53 -0.47 -5.86
CA VAL A 278 11.18 -1.85 -6.26
C VAL A 278 12.28 -2.83 -5.87
N GLY A 279 13.54 -2.46 -6.14
CA GLY A 279 14.70 -3.28 -5.81
C GLY A 279 14.83 -3.55 -4.30
N GLN A 280 14.62 -2.54 -3.46
CA GLN A 280 14.64 -2.71 -2.00
C GLN A 280 13.57 -3.71 -1.55
N THR A 281 12.34 -3.56 -2.04
CA THR A 281 11.25 -4.46 -1.69
C THR A 281 11.46 -5.88 -2.23
N LEU A 282 12.02 -6.03 -3.44
CA LEU A 282 12.37 -7.35 -3.99
C LEU A 282 13.50 -8.02 -3.20
N CYS A 283 14.56 -7.29 -2.84
CA CYS A 283 15.66 -7.84 -2.04
C CYS A 283 15.18 -8.24 -0.65
N GLY A 284 14.41 -7.39 0.04
CA GLY A 284 13.87 -7.71 1.35
C GLY A 284 12.83 -8.84 1.35
N ALA A 285 12.27 -9.16 0.17
CA ALA A 285 11.38 -10.30 0.00
C ALA A 285 12.14 -11.65 -0.09
N VAL A 286 13.45 -11.62 -0.33
CA VAL A 286 14.28 -12.81 -0.56
C VAL A 286 15.22 -13.08 0.63
N ASP A 287 15.54 -12.06 1.44
CA ASP A 287 16.32 -12.16 2.67
C ASP A 287 15.47 -12.71 3.83
#